data_ed1930bc1a5f53adad932e418d70a12e
#
_entry.id   ed1930bc1a5f53adad932e418d70a12e
#
_cell.length_a   1.000
_cell.length_b   1.000
_cell.length_c   1.000
_cell.angle_alpha   90.00
_cell.angle_beta   90.00
_cell.angle_gamma   90.00
#
_symmetry.space_group_name_H-M   'P 1'
#
loop_
_entity.id
_entity.type
_entity.pdbx_description
1 polymer ?
#
loop_
_entity_poly.entity_id
_entity_poly.type
_entity_poly.pdbx_seq_one_letter_code
_entity_poly.pdbx_strand_id
1 'polypeptide(L)'
;MRVGVDATSWVNRRGFGRFARNAVGRLVETDTDARYLLYVDAQSADAADLPARAERRVVSVSRAPSEAAAAGSSRSPLDLLRLTRAVRRDRPDVFLFPSLYTWFPVVGTPTVVGVHDTIAEENPALTAASRHERALLRAKHAWAIRGAARLFTVSEASRRAVSARHGLAGASLRVVPEAPDPVFGPRPESALRAGIAAAGLRPGRRFFVYAGGISPHKNVETLVDAYALLRARDGAAPALVLVGDLEGEAYLSSAASVRERIDRHRLGEDVVLPGFVADETLACLYAAATAVVLPSLAEGFGLPAVEAAACGAAVALSDLPAHRETLDGAGLFFDPHDAEGLAAVLGRLAADEELGRDLGARARAAVGGLTWDAAAAELRTLIREAAALA
;
A
#
# COMPACT_ATOMS: atom_id res chain seq x y z
N MET A 1 25.91 -15.12 7.44
CA MET A 1 24.59 -15.65 7.08
C MET A 1 24.22 -15.21 5.66
N ARG A 2 23.63 -16.08 4.85
CA ARG A 2 23.13 -15.75 3.49
C ARG A 2 21.61 -15.68 3.54
N VAL A 3 21.04 -14.57 3.14
CA VAL A 3 19.60 -14.31 3.16
C VAL A 3 19.10 -14.20 1.71
N GLY A 4 18.24 -15.11 1.29
CA GLY A 4 17.51 -14.98 0.04
C GLY A 4 16.30 -14.08 0.23
N VAL A 5 16.00 -13.22 -0.72
CA VAL A 5 14.82 -12.34 -0.69
C VAL A 5 14.09 -12.38 -2.02
N ASP A 6 12.79 -12.59 -2.00
CA ASP A 6 11.96 -12.39 -3.17
C ASP A 6 11.79 -10.89 -3.44
N ALA A 7 12.53 -10.39 -4.43
CA ALA A 7 12.48 -9.00 -4.89
C ALA A 7 11.77 -8.85 -6.24
N THR A 8 11.00 -9.84 -6.66
CA THR A 8 10.25 -9.78 -7.93
C THR A 8 9.10 -8.77 -7.93
N SER A 9 8.74 -8.25 -6.76
CA SER A 9 7.77 -7.15 -6.61
C SER A 9 8.42 -5.77 -6.55
N TRP A 10 9.73 -5.66 -6.73
CA TRP A 10 10.47 -4.40 -6.51
C TRP A 10 9.94 -3.23 -7.31
N VAL A 11 9.67 -3.41 -8.59
CA VAL A 11 9.11 -2.37 -9.48
C VAL A 11 7.60 -2.16 -9.32
N ASN A 12 6.94 -2.93 -8.47
CA ASN A 12 5.51 -2.75 -8.22
C ASN A 12 5.27 -1.46 -7.43
N ARG A 13 4.38 -0.60 -7.94
CA ARG A 13 4.06 0.70 -7.34
C ARG A 13 3.03 0.65 -6.22
N ARG A 14 2.47 -0.53 -5.91
CA ARG A 14 1.48 -0.73 -4.83
C ARG A 14 2.16 -0.83 -3.47
N GLY A 15 1.36 -0.84 -2.39
CA GLY A 15 1.84 -0.85 -1.00
C GLY A 15 2.87 -1.94 -0.72
N PHE A 16 2.64 -3.19 -1.13
CA PHE A 16 3.59 -4.29 -0.88
C PHE A 16 4.93 -4.14 -1.65
N GLY A 17 4.93 -3.50 -2.83
CA GLY A 17 6.17 -3.15 -3.53
C GLY A 17 6.89 -2.00 -2.84
N ARG A 18 6.15 -1.01 -2.32
CA ARG A 18 6.70 0.07 -1.49
C ARG A 18 7.32 -0.47 -0.21
N PHE A 19 6.62 -1.39 0.48
CA PHE A 19 7.18 -2.11 1.63
C PHE A 19 8.47 -2.84 1.28
N ALA A 20 8.49 -3.59 0.16
CA ALA A 20 9.70 -4.32 -0.26
C ALA A 20 10.88 -3.36 -0.51
N ARG A 21 10.69 -2.26 -1.25
CA ARG A 21 11.75 -1.28 -1.50
C ARG A 21 12.28 -0.65 -0.21
N ASN A 22 11.39 -0.17 0.63
CA ASN A 22 11.79 0.58 1.81
C ASN A 22 12.29 -0.32 2.94
N ALA A 23 11.49 -1.32 3.37
CA ALA A 23 11.86 -2.18 4.49
C ALA A 23 13.06 -3.08 4.15
N VAL A 24 13.05 -3.74 2.97
CA VAL A 24 14.17 -4.60 2.56
C VAL A 24 15.38 -3.77 2.15
N GLY A 25 15.18 -2.64 1.46
CA GLY A 25 16.26 -1.71 1.14
C GLY A 25 17.00 -1.28 2.40
N ARG A 26 16.26 -0.82 3.40
CA ARG A 26 16.83 -0.40 4.69
C ARG A 26 17.47 -1.55 5.47
N LEU A 27 16.86 -2.74 5.43
CA LEU A 27 17.44 -3.95 6.02
C LEU A 27 18.81 -4.27 5.41
N VAL A 28 18.93 -4.28 4.09
CA VAL A 28 20.19 -4.56 3.39
C VAL A 28 21.27 -3.53 3.69
N GLU A 29 20.88 -2.25 3.80
CA GLU A 29 21.81 -1.16 4.13
C GLU A 29 22.36 -1.26 5.55
N THR A 30 21.51 -1.64 6.52
CA THR A 30 21.84 -1.59 7.95
C THR A 30 22.37 -2.91 8.51
N ASP A 31 22.04 -4.06 7.91
CA ASP A 31 22.55 -5.36 8.36
C ASP A 31 23.85 -5.73 7.63
N THR A 32 24.98 -5.40 8.25
CA THR A 32 26.32 -5.66 7.71
C THR A 32 26.80 -7.10 7.91
N ASP A 33 26.14 -7.90 8.75
CA ASP A 33 26.55 -9.25 9.15
C ASP A 33 25.99 -10.33 8.21
N ALA A 34 25.08 -9.95 7.29
CA ALA A 34 24.47 -10.87 6.34
C ALA A 34 24.80 -10.50 4.88
N ARG A 35 24.80 -11.51 4.02
CA ARG A 35 24.83 -11.37 2.56
C ARG A 35 23.43 -11.58 2.01
N TYR A 36 22.93 -10.60 1.30
CA TYR A 36 21.59 -10.60 0.71
C TYR A 36 21.61 -10.98 -0.75
N LEU A 37 20.80 -11.97 -1.13
CA LEU A 37 20.58 -12.42 -2.51
C LEU A 37 19.18 -12.00 -2.91
N LEU A 38 19.05 -10.96 -3.75
CA LEU A 38 17.77 -10.48 -4.24
C LEU A 38 17.39 -11.23 -5.52
N TYR A 39 16.35 -12.05 -5.45
CA TYR A 39 15.79 -12.74 -6.60
C TYR A 39 14.85 -11.80 -7.32
N VAL A 40 15.24 -11.39 -8.51
CA VAL A 40 14.56 -10.41 -9.36
C VAL A 40 14.21 -11.03 -10.71
N ASP A 41 13.20 -10.50 -11.36
CA ASP A 41 12.96 -10.75 -12.78
C ASP A 41 13.72 -9.76 -13.66
N ALA A 42 13.61 -9.90 -14.98
CA ALA A 42 14.31 -9.03 -15.92
C ALA A 42 13.90 -7.55 -15.78
N GLN A 43 12.63 -7.26 -15.47
CA GLN A 43 12.14 -5.90 -15.26
C GLN A 43 12.70 -5.26 -14.00
N SER A 44 12.72 -6.04 -12.89
CA SER A 44 13.22 -5.57 -11.60
C SER A 44 14.75 -5.54 -11.55
N ALA A 45 15.45 -6.25 -12.44
CA ALA A 45 16.91 -6.34 -12.45
C ALA A 45 17.61 -5.00 -12.72
N ASP A 46 16.96 -4.13 -13.50
CA ASP A 46 17.48 -2.82 -13.90
C ASP A 46 16.96 -1.67 -13.03
N ALA A 47 16.21 -1.98 -11.95
CA ALA A 47 15.72 -0.96 -11.04
C ALA A 47 16.89 -0.21 -10.38
N ALA A 48 16.88 1.12 -10.51
CA ALA A 48 17.97 1.98 -10.04
C ALA A 48 18.10 2.03 -8.51
N ASP A 49 16.99 1.73 -7.80
CA ASP A 49 16.87 1.75 -6.34
C ASP A 49 17.18 0.40 -5.67
N LEU A 50 17.64 -0.61 -6.42
CA LEU A 50 18.09 -1.86 -5.82
C LEU A 50 19.36 -1.63 -4.97
N PRO A 51 19.38 -2.13 -3.71
CA PRO A 51 20.51 -1.93 -2.81
C PRO A 51 21.83 -2.43 -3.41
N ALA A 52 22.85 -1.57 -3.49
CA ALA A 52 24.13 -1.89 -4.09
C ALA A 52 24.90 -3.01 -3.35
N ARG A 53 24.63 -3.20 -2.05
CA ARG A 53 25.26 -4.25 -1.23
C ARG A 53 24.66 -5.64 -1.44
N ALA A 54 23.51 -5.75 -2.11
CA ALA A 54 22.88 -7.04 -2.37
C ALA A 54 23.40 -7.65 -3.68
N GLU A 55 23.53 -8.97 -3.69
CA GLU A 55 23.78 -9.73 -4.91
C GLU A 55 22.49 -9.96 -5.68
N ARG A 56 22.44 -9.57 -6.95
CA ARG A 56 21.27 -9.77 -7.81
C ARG A 56 21.25 -11.20 -8.37
N ARG A 57 20.10 -11.85 -8.34
CA ARG A 57 19.82 -13.16 -8.93
C ARG A 57 18.68 -13.02 -9.93
N VAL A 58 19.02 -12.77 -11.17
CA VAL A 58 18.02 -12.62 -12.24
C VAL A 58 17.44 -13.98 -12.61
N VAL A 59 16.13 -14.13 -12.49
CA VAL A 59 15.37 -15.32 -12.86
C VAL A 59 14.43 -14.99 -14.00
N SER A 60 14.59 -15.66 -15.14
CA SER A 60 13.70 -15.47 -16.28
C SER A 60 12.31 -16.03 -15.95
N VAL A 61 11.32 -15.17 -15.87
CA VAL A 61 9.89 -15.50 -15.68
C VAL A 61 9.10 -15.11 -16.92
N SER A 62 8.03 -15.85 -17.21
CA SER A 62 7.22 -15.67 -18.43
C SER A 62 6.20 -14.54 -18.34
N ARG A 63 5.85 -14.13 -17.12
CA ARG A 63 4.95 -12.99 -16.87
C ARG A 63 5.60 -12.00 -15.91
N ALA A 64 5.38 -10.73 -16.17
CA ALA A 64 5.82 -9.68 -15.25
C ALA A 64 5.18 -9.90 -13.86
N PRO A 65 5.94 -9.79 -12.77
CA PRO A 65 5.42 -9.99 -11.41
C PRO A 65 4.35 -8.97 -11.02
N SER A 66 4.35 -7.79 -11.61
CA SER A 66 3.27 -6.80 -11.46
C SER A 66 1.92 -7.34 -11.93
N GLU A 67 1.91 -8.17 -12.98
CA GLU A 67 0.73 -8.89 -13.46
C GLU A 67 0.44 -10.13 -12.61
N ALA A 68 1.48 -10.83 -12.13
CA ALA A 68 1.35 -12.04 -11.33
C ALA A 68 0.93 -11.77 -9.87
N ALA A 69 1.15 -10.58 -9.36
CA ALA A 69 0.76 -10.15 -8.01
C ALA A 69 -0.69 -9.63 -7.95
N ALA A 70 -1.40 -9.59 -9.06
CA ALA A 70 -2.83 -9.36 -9.06
C ALA A 70 -3.58 -10.53 -8.40
N ALA A 71 -4.62 -10.28 -7.60
CA ALA A 71 -5.36 -11.30 -6.81
C ALA A 71 -6.16 -12.29 -7.68
N GLY A 72 -5.81 -12.62 -8.80
CA GLY A 72 -6.39 -13.63 -9.69
C GLY A 72 -5.36 -14.21 -10.64
N SER A 73 -4.13 -13.67 -10.62
CA SER A 73 -3.07 -14.17 -11.49
C SER A 73 -2.13 -15.08 -10.72
N SER A 74 -1.95 -16.31 -11.14
CA SER A 74 -0.92 -17.21 -10.64
C SER A 74 0.30 -17.16 -11.55
N ARG A 75 1.49 -17.23 -10.96
CA ARG A 75 2.71 -17.51 -11.71
C ARG A 75 2.55 -18.85 -12.46
N SER A 76 3.13 -18.95 -13.65
CA SER A 76 3.10 -20.22 -14.36
C SER A 76 3.85 -21.30 -13.54
N PRO A 77 3.46 -22.59 -13.65
CA PRO A 77 4.17 -23.67 -12.98
C PRO A 77 5.67 -23.71 -13.32
N LEU A 78 6.02 -23.32 -14.55
CA LEU A 78 7.42 -23.23 -14.99
C LEU A 78 8.18 -22.12 -14.27
N ASP A 79 7.54 -20.97 -14.03
CA ASP A 79 8.15 -19.84 -13.31
C ASP A 79 8.36 -20.19 -11.83
N LEU A 80 7.37 -20.84 -11.20
CA LEU A 80 7.53 -21.38 -9.84
C LEU A 80 8.71 -22.33 -9.76
N LEU A 81 8.84 -23.26 -10.72
CA LEU A 81 9.95 -24.21 -10.76
C LEU A 81 11.30 -23.54 -10.98
N ARG A 82 11.39 -22.50 -11.85
CA ARG A 82 12.63 -21.74 -12.08
C ARG A 82 13.08 -21.01 -10.81
N LEU A 83 12.18 -20.32 -10.14
CA LEU A 83 12.45 -19.64 -8.88
C LEU A 83 12.89 -20.62 -7.78
N THR A 84 12.14 -21.70 -7.58
CA THR A 84 12.47 -22.77 -6.62
C THR A 84 13.87 -23.35 -6.88
N ARG A 85 14.21 -23.64 -8.16
CA ARG A 85 15.55 -24.15 -8.54
C ARG A 85 16.66 -23.13 -8.30
N ALA A 86 16.41 -21.87 -8.58
CA ALA A 86 17.40 -20.81 -8.33
C ALA A 86 17.72 -20.72 -6.83
N VAL A 87 16.71 -20.68 -5.95
CA VAL A 87 16.90 -20.66 -4.51
C VAL A 87 17.62 -21.92 -4.02
N ARG A 88 17.20 -23.10 -4.49
CA ARG A 88 17.83 -24.39 -4.10
C ARG A 88 19.30 -24.48 -4.52
N ARG A 89 19.67 -23.91 -5.68
CA ARG A 89 21.06 -23.84 -6.15
C ARG A 89 21.92 -22.97 -5.26
N ASP A 90 21.38 -21.81 -4.87
CA ASP A 90 22.14 -20.81 -4.12
C ASP A 90 22.20 -21.13 -2.61
N ARG A 91 21.31 -21.99 -2.10
CA ARG A 91 21.26 -22.49 -0.70
C ARG A 91 21.38 -21.36 0.34
N PRO A 92 20.47 -20.38 0.37
CA PRO A 92 20.48 -19.40 1.46
C PRO A 92 20.12 -20.08 2.79
N ASP A 93 20.62 -19.52 3.90
CA ASP A 93 20.33 -20.00 5.26
C ASP A 93 18.87 -19.74 5.65
N VAL A 94 18.26 -18.70 5.08
CA VAL A 94 16.87 -18.29 5.27
C VAL A 94 16.37 -17.57 4.03
N PHE A 95 15.07 -17.65 3.75
CA PHE A 95 14.44 -16.97 2.62
C PHE A 95 13.29 -16.09 3.07
N LEU A 96 13.35 -14.78 2.72
CA LEU A 96 12.34 -13.77 3.02
C LEU A 96 11.40 -13.57 1.84
N PHE A 97 10.11 -13.69 2.08
CA PHE A 97 9.04 -13.20 1.22
C PHE A 97 8.46 -11.91 1.82
N PRO A 98 8.76 -10.72 1.28
CA PRO A 98 8.21 -9.47 1.76
C PRO A 98 6.68 -9.43 1.68
N SER A 99 6.09 -10.20 0.76
CA SER A 99 4.64 -10.34 0.60
C SER A 99 4.25 -11.75 0.20
N LEU A 100 3.15 -12.24 0.78
CA LEU A 100 2.53 -13.52 0.44
C LEU A 100 2.05 -13.59 -1.03
N TYR A 101 1.72 -12.46 -1.63
CA TYR A 101 1.23 -12.41 -3.01
C TYR A 101 2.23 -12.97 -4.03
N THR A 102 3.53 -12.76 -3.81
CA THR A 102 4.60 -13.23 -4.70
C THR A 102 5.19 -14.58 -4.30
N TRP A 103 4.66 -15.22 -3.26
CA TRP A 103 5.17 -16.48 -2.72
C TRP A 103 5.23 -17.62 -3.75
N PHE A 104 6.28 -18.40 -3.66
CA PHE A 104 6.49 -19.66 -4.37
C PHE A 104 7.12 -20.72 -3.45
N PRO A 105 7.01 -22.03 -3.73
CA PRO A 105 7.58 -23.06 -2.88
C PRO A 105 9.10 -22.94 -2.75
N VAL A 106 9.60 -22.90 -1.52
CA VAL A 106 11.02 -23.01 -1.18
C VAL A 106 11.23 -24.27 -0.37
N VAL A 107 12.16 -25.10 -0.78
CA VAL A 107 12.41 -26.43 -0.18
C VAL A 107 13.78 -26.46 0.47
N GLY A 108 13.85 -26.93 1.71
CA GLY A 108 15.11 -27.11 2.44
C GLY A 108 15.72 -25.82 2.98
N THR A 109 14.98 -24.72 2.99
CA THR A 109 15.39 -23.43 3.55
C THR A 109 14.22 -22.87 4.36
N PRO A 110 14.40 -22.49 5.63
CA PRO A 110 13.35 -21.84 6.41
C PRO A 110 12.93 -20.52 5.79
N THR A 111 11.63 -20.22 5.86
CA THR A 111 11.07 -19.03 5.22
C THR A 111 10.48 -18.06 6.25
N VAL A 112 10.65 -16.75 5.98
CA VAL A 112 9.93 -15.66 6.65
C VAL A 112 8.93 -15.10 5.66
N VAL A 113 7.65 -15.02 6.02
CA VAL A 113 6.58 -14.64 5.07
C VAL A 113 5.73 -13.50 5.63
N GLY A 114 5.61 -12.42 4.85
CA GLY A 114 4.75 -11.27 5.14
C GLY A 114 3.32 -11.47 4.63
N VAL A 115 2.35 -11.36 5.53
CA VAL A 115 0.91 -11.40 5.23
C VAL A 115 0.33 -10.04 5.58
N HIS A 116 0.24 -9.14 4.60
CA HIS A 116 -0.10 -7.74 4.84
C HIS A 116 -1.58 -7.53 5.20
N ASP A 117 -2.47 -8.31 4.61
CA ASP A 117 -3.91 -8.20 4.80
C ASP A 117 -4.62 -9.53 4.44
N THR A 118 -5.95 -9.53 4.65
CA THR A 118 -6.86 -10.62 4.28
C THR A 118 -7.92 -10.16 3.26
N ILE A 119 -7.74 -8.97 2.67
CA ILE A 119 -8.76 -8.29 1.83
C ILE A 119 -9.23 -9.19 0.69
N ALA A 120 -8.28 -9.82 -0.01
CA ALA A 120 -8.59 -10.70 -1.14
C ALA A 120 -9.35 -11.96 -0.74
N GLU A 121 -9.21 -12.42 0.50
CA GLU A 121 -9.85 -13.63 1.00
C GLU A 121 -11.22 -13.35 1.62
N GLU A 122 -11.36 -12.23 2.32
CA GLU A 122 -12.58 -11.83 3.04
C GLU A 122 -13.59 -11.17 2.11
N ASN A 123 -13.11 -10.45 1.08
CA ASN A 123 -13.95 -9.72 0.15
C ASN A 123 -13.82 -10.26 -1.28
N PRO A 124 -14.25 -11.49 -1.55
CA PRO A 124 -14.07 -12.11 -2.85
C PRO A 124 -14.83 -11.39 -3.97
N ALA A 125 -15.89 -10.66 -3.66
CA ALA A 125 -16.60 -9.82 -4.62
C ALA A 125 -15.76 -8.59 -5.06
N LEU A 126 -14.85 -8.13 -4.20
CA LEU A 126 -13.96 -6.99 -4.47
C LEU A 126 -12.67 -7.40 -5.20
N THR A 127 -12.44 -8.69 -5.40
CA THR A 127 -11.20 -9.24 -5.97
C THR A 127 -11.40 -10.10 -7.22
N ALA A 128 -12.60 -10.17 -7.78
CA ALA A 128 -13.05 -10.77 -9.06
C ALA A 128 -12.50 -12.14 -9.43
N ALA A 129 -12.02 -12.91 -8.51
CA ALA A 129 -11.56 -14.24 -8.84
C ALA A 129 -12.74 -15.21 -9.05
N SER A 130 -12.64 -16.08 -10.05
CA SER A 130 -13.53 -17.23 -10.20
C SER A 130 -13.48 -18.12 -8.95
N ARG A 131 -14.47 -19.01 -8.78
CA ARG A 131 -14.46 -19.96 -7.64
C ARG A 131 -13.18 -20.80 -7.59
N HIS A 132 -12.66 -21.18 -8.75
CA HIS A 132 -11.43 -21.98 -8.85
C HIS A 132 -10.19 -21.16 -8.47
N GLU A 133 -10.07 -19.95 -8.96
CA GLU A 133 -8.95 -19.06 -8.61
C GLU A 133 -8.94 -18.75 -7.12
N ARG A 134 -10.10 -18.50 -6.50
CA ARG A 134 -10.22 -18.31 -5.06
C ARG A 134 -9.78 -19.55 -4.26
N ALA A 135 -10.18 -20.74 -4.69
CA ALA A 135 -9.76 -21.99 -4.04
C ALA A 135 -8.24 -22.19 -4.14
N LEU A 136 -7.67 -21.94 -5.31
CA LEU A 136 -6.24 -22.03 -5.55
C LEU A 136 -5.46 -21.00 -4.73
N LEU A 137 -5.94 -19.74 -4.66
CA LEU A 137 -5.34 -18.69 -3.84
C LEU A 137 -5.35 -19.06 -2.36
N ARG A 138 -6.48 -19.55 -1.84
CA ARG A 138 -6.59 -20.03 -0.45
C ARG A 138 -5.65 -21.19 -0.16
N ALA A 139 -5.55 -22.16 -1.06
CA ALA A 139 -4.63 -23.28 -0.92
C ALA A 139 -3.17 -22.82 -0.91
N LYS A 140 -2.80 -21.91 -1.82
CA LYS A 140 -1.47 -21.29 -1.87
C LYS A 140 -1.14 -20.56 -0.57
N HIS A 141 -2.05 -19.70 -0.08
CA HIS A 141 -1.86 -18.94 1.16
C HIS A 141 -1.76 -19.88 2.38
N ALA A 142 -2.64 -20.88 2.49
CA ALA A 142 -2.58 -21.85 3.56
C ALA A 142 -1.28 -22.65 3.54
N TRP A 143 -0.74 -23.01 2.38
CA TRP A 143 0.54 -23.69 2.26
C TRP A 143 1.70 -22.78 2.68
N ALA A 144 1.73 -21.55 2.17
CA ALA A 144 2.75 -20.57 2.54
C ALA A 144 2.79 -20.30 4.05
N ILE A 145 1.62 -20.06 4.64
CA ILE A 145 1.48 -19.74 6.08
C ILE A 145 1.88 -20.93 6.94
N ARG A 146 1.43 -22.16 6.62
CA ARG A 146 1.77 -23.36 7.41
C ARG A 146 3.22 -23.78 7.27
N GLY A 147 3.83 -23.51 6.12
CA GLY A 147 5.23 -23.84 5.83
C GLY A 147 6.24 -22.78 6.29
N ALA A 148 5.78 -21.61 6.72
CA ALA A 148 6.67 -20.53 7.15
C ALA A 148 7.29 -20.83 8.53
N ALA A 149 8.61 -20.64 8.65
CA ALA A 149 9.30 -20.66 9.94
C ALA A 149 8.92 -19.48 10.82
N ARG A 150 8.69 -18.30 10.21
CA ARG A 150 8.19 -17.09 10.87
C ARG A 150 7.22 -16.36 9.95
N LEU A 151 6.25 -15.73 10.58
CA LEU A 151 5.24 -14.91 9.91
C LEU A 151 5.28 -13.47 10.44
N PHE A 152 5.02 -12.52 9.57
CA PHE A 152 4.79 -11.14 9.96
C PHE A 152 3.63 -10.50 9.20
N THR A 153 3.13 -9.42 9.76
CA THR A 153 2.10 -8.54 9.16
C THR A 153 2.46 -7.09 9.42
N VAL A 154 1.67 -6.14 8.92
CA VAL A 154 2.05 -4.72 8.90
C VAL A 154 1.38 -3.87 9.98
N SER A 155 0.37 -4.41 10.69
CA SER A 155 -0.36 -3.68 11.75
C SER A 155 -0.99 -4.65 12.74
N GLU A 156 -1.38 -4.15 13.91
CA GLU A 156 -2.17 -4.91 14.89
C GLU A 156 -3.57 -5.24 14.35
N ALA A 157 -4.15 -4.34 13.54
CA ALA A 157 -5.40 -4.59 12.85
C ALA A 157 -5.27 -5.79 11.90
N SER A 158 -4.24 -5.81 11.05
CA SER A 158 -3.94 -6.94 10.17
C SER A 158 -3.59 -8.20 10.97
N ARG A 159 -2.85 -8.09 12.08
CA ARG A 159 -2.54 -9.23 12.94
C ARG A 159 -3.81 -9.93 13.45
N ARG A 160 -4.79 -9.15 13.91
CA ARG A 160 -6.07 -9.69 14.36
C ARG A 160 -6.84 -10.35 13.21
N ALA A 161 -6.94 -9.70 12.05
CA ALA A 161 -7.63 -10.22 10.89
C ALA A 161 -6.98 -11.52 10.37
N VAL A 162 -5.66 -11.52 10.16
CA VAL A 162 -4.90 -12.68 9.68
C VAL A 162 -4.97 -13.84 10.69
N SER A 163 -4.82 -13.56 11.99
CA SER A 163 -4.91 -14.58 13.04
C SER A 163 -6.29 -15.22 13.09
N ALA A 164 -7.35 -14.41 13.03
CA ALA A 164 -8.73 -14.91 13.01
C ALA A 164 -9.00 -15.74 11.74
N ARG A 165 -8.54 -15.26 10.58
CA ARG A 165 -8.79 -15.90 9.29
C ARG A 165 -8.11 -17.25 9.13
N HIS A 166 -6.89 -17.39 9.66
CA HIS A 166 -6.05 -18.59 9.47
C HIS A 166 -5.92 -19.44 10.74
N GLY A 167 -6.59 -19.09 11.82
CA GLY A 167 -6.53 -19.83 13.09
C GLY A 167 -5.15 -19.80 13.73
N LEU A 168 -4.42 -18.67 13.61
CA LEU A 168 -3.09 -18.53 14.17
C LEU A 168 -3.15 -18.03 15.61
N ALA A 169 -2.27 -18.55 16.47
CA ALA A 169 -2.05 -17.92 17.78
C ALA A 169 -1.45 -16.52 17.57
N GLY A 170 -2.01 -15.50 18.23
CA GLY A 170 -1.59 -14.13 18.02
C GLY A 170 -0.08 -13.87 18.20
N ALA A 171 0.57 -14.61 19.10
CA ALA A 171 2.02 -14.54 19.33
C ALA A 171 2.88 -15.11 18.17
N SER A 172 2.29 -15.91 17.26
CA SER A 172 3.01 -16.47 16.12
C SER A 172 3.14 -15.54 14.93
N LEU A 173 2.46 -14.39 14.96
CA LEU A 173 2.45 -13.40 13.90
C LEU A 173 2.99 -12.08 14.44
N ARG A 174 4.19 -11.70 14.01
CA ARG A 174 4.83 -10.46 14.45
C ARG A 174 4.36 -9.26 13.61
N VAL A 175 4.26 -8.09 14.22
CA VAL A 175 4.01 -6.84 13.49
C VAL A 175 5.34 -6.22 13.06
N VAL A 176 5.48 -5.97 11.77
CA VAL A 176 6.56 -5.19 11.14
C VAL A 176 5.89 -3.95 10.54
N PRO A 177 5.90 -2.81 11.22
CA PRO A 177 5.12 -1.66 10.80
C PRO A 177 5.63 -1.07 9.49
N GLU A 178 4.72 -0.49 8.71
CA GLU A 178 5.09 0.36 7.59
C GLU A 178 5.38 1.78 8.08
N ALA A 179 6.01 2.57 7.23
CA ALA A 179 6.33 3.97 7.49
C ALA A 179 6.14 4.81 6.22
N PRO A 180 5.95 6.12 6.33
CA PRO A 180 5.97 6.97 5.14
C PRO A 180 7.36 6.93 4.49
N ASP A 181 7.39 6.97 3.16
CA ASP A 181 8.65 7.14 2.43
C ASP A 181 9.25 8.52 2.78
N PRO A 182 10.58 8.67 2.90
CA PRO A 182 11.24 9.94 3.22
C PRO A 182 10.87 11.11 2.30
N VAL A 183 10.36 10.83 1.10
CA VAL A 183 9.85 11.86 0.20
C VAL A 183 8.62 12.57 0.75
N PHE A 184 7.83 11.93 1.61
CA PHE A 184 6.64 12.52 2.22
C PHE A 184 7.00 13.29 3.49
N GLY A 185 6.83 14.59 3.42
CA GLY A 185 7.14 15.52 4.51
C GLY A 185 6.78 16.95 4.12
N PRO A 186 7.01 17.92 5.02
CA PRO A 186 6.78 19.33 4.72
C PRO A 186 7.53 19.79 3.50
N ARG A 187 6.90 20.63 2.68
CA ARG A 187 7.45 21.14 1.43
C ARG A 187 7.50 22.68 1.44
N PRO A 188 8.55 23.29 0.87
CA PRO A 188 8.58 24.73 0.68
C PRO A 188 7.52 25.17 -0.34
N GLU A 189 7.03 26.40 -0.21
CA GLU A 189 5.92 26.92 -1.03
C GLU A 189 6.22 26.88 -2.54
N SER A 190 7.48 27.09 -2.93
CA SER A 190 7.90 26.98 -4.34
C SER A 190 7.71 25.58 -4.91
N ALA A 191 8.01 24.52 -4.12
CA ALA A 191 7.78 23.14 -4.52
C ALA A 191 6.28 22.81 -4.57
N LEU A 192 5.47 23.33 -3.62
CA LEU A 192 4.02 23.17 -3.64
C LEU A 192 3.42 23.71 -4.93
N ARG A 193 3.78 24.94 -5.32
CA ARG A 193 3.31 25.55 -6.57
C ARG A 193 3.68 24.71 -7.79
N ALA A 194 4.91 24.23 -7.87
CA ALA A 194 5.37 23.41 -8.98
C ALA A 194 4.62 22.06 -9.05
N GLY A 195 4.45 21.37 -7.92
CA GLY A 195 3.72 20.09 -7.86
C GLY A 195 2.24 20.22 -8.20
N ILE A 196 1.58 21.27 -7.70
CA ILE A 196 0.17 21.59 -8.01
C ILE A 196 0.01 21.83 -9.52
N ALA A 197 0.90 22.62 -10.14
CA ALA A 197 0.86 22.88 -11.57
C ALA A 197 1.14 21.62 -12.40
N ALA A 198 2.09 20.77 -11.97
CA ALA A 198 2.38 19.50 -12.62
C ALA A 198 1.21 18.50 -12.60
N ALA A 199 0.33 18.60 -11.59
CA ALA A 199 -0.91 17.84 -11.51
C ALA A 199 -2.08 18.46 -12.31
N GLY A 200 -1.85 19.54 -13.08
CA GLY A 200 -2.88 20.20 -13.89
C GLY A 200 -3.87 21.05 -13.10
N LEU A 201 -3.57 21.38 -11.85
CA LEU A 201 -4.41 22.22 -11.02
C LEU A 201 -4.13 23.72 -11.23
N ARG A 202 -5.19 24.53 -11.19
CA ARG A 202 -5.07 26.00 -11.28
C ARG A 202 -4.48 26.57 -9.99
N PRO A 203 -3.52 27.49 -10.05
CA PRO A 203 -2.98 28.16 -8.87
C PRO A 203 -4.07 28.79 -8.01
N GLY A 204 -3.98 28.62 -6.68
CA GLY A 204 -4.92 29.19 -5.72
C GLY A 204 -6.25 28.44 -5.59
N ARG A 205 -6.53 27.43 -6.38
CA ARG A 205 -7.72 26.59 -6.22
C ARG A 205 -7.52 25.64 -5.04
N ARG A 206 -8.39 25.70 -4.04
CA ARG A 206 -8.43 24.70 -2.94
C ARG A 206 -8.89 23.34 -3.48
N PHE A 207 -8.39 22.25 -2.87
CA PHE A 207 -8.74 20.91 -3.33
C PHE A 207 -8.64 19.85 -2.23
N PHE A 208 -9.46 18.83 -2.38
CA PHE A 208 -9.31 17.53 -1.69
C PHE A 208 -8.49 16.58 -2.55
N VAL A 209 -7.77 15.65 -1.93
CA VAL A 209 -6.97 14.64 -2.64
C VAL A 209 -7.38 13.24 -2.20
N TYR A 210 -7.61 12.38 -3.15
CA TYR A 210 -7.52 10.94 -3.01
C TYR A 210 -6.28 10.47 -3.76
N ALA A 211 -5.50 9.53 -3.18
CA ALA A 211 -4.44 8.85 -3.91
C ALA A 211 -4.42 7.35 -3.60
N GLY A 212 -4.37 6.56 -4.65
CA GLY A 212 -4.37 5.09 -4.54
C GLY A 212 -4.87 4.40 -5.80
N GLY A 213 -4.97 3.07 -5.74
CA GLY A 213 -5.60 2.29 -6.79
C GLY A 213 -7.11 2.58 -6.89
N ILE A 214 -7.66 2.51 -8.10
CA ILE A 214 -9.09 2.69 -8.35
C ILE A 214 -9.77 1.31 -8.41
N SER A 215 -9.75 0.61 -7.30
CA SER A 215 -10.33 -0.74 -7.17
C SER A 215 -11.51 -0.75 -6.19
N PRO A 216 -12.45 -1.72 -6.28
CA PRO A 216 -13.69 -1.69 -5.51
C PRO A 216 -13.51 -1.52 -4.00
N HIS A 217 -12.47 -2.13 -3.40
CA HIS A 217 -12.22 -1.99 -1.97
C HIS A 217 -11.72 -0.60 -1.56
N LYS A 218 -11.26 0.21 -2.52
CA LYS A 218 -10.87 1.62 -2.29
C LYS A 218 -12.06 2.58 -2.29
N ASN A 219 -13.22 2.13 -2.81
CA ASN A 219 -14.52 2.81 -2.65
C ASN A 219 -14.55 4.26 -3.12
N VAL A 220 -13.84 4.54 -4.22
CA VAL A 220 -13.76 5.90 -4.79
C VAL A 220 -15.13 6.38 -5.28
N GLU A 221 -16.00 5.45 -5.63
CA GLU A 221 -17.39 5.71 -6.00
C GLU A 221 -18.15 6.48 -4.92
N THR A 222 -18.05 6.04 -3.66
CA THR A 222 -18.68 6.73 -2.52
C THR A 222 -18.10 8.13 -2.32
N LEU A 223 -16.80 8.31 -2.57
CA LEU A 223 -16.17 9.64 -2.51
C LEU A 223 -16.75 10.58 -3.58
N VAL A 224 -16.94 10.10 -4.80
CA VAL A 224 -17.54 10.91 -5.88
C VAL A 224 -18.99 11.29 -5.55
N ASP A 225 -19.78 10.34 -5.02
CA ASP A 225 -21.15 10.61 -4.60
C ASP A 225 -21.20 11.63 -3.44
N ALA A 226 -20.36 11.48 -2.43
CA ALA A 226 -20.24 12.42 -1.32
C ALA A 226 -19.81 13.82 -1.78
N TYR A 227 -18.87 13.86 -2.72
CA TYR A 227 -18.43 15.13 -3.32
C TYR A 227 -19.56 15.80 -4.11
N ALA A 228 -20.38 15.06 -4.84
CA ALA A 228 -21.56 15.58 -5.53
C ALA A 228 -22.55 16.21 -4.55
N LEU A 229 -22.80 15.57 -3.42
CA LEU A 229 -23.67 16.10 -2.35
C LEU A 229 -23.09 17.41 -1.76
N LEU A 230 -21.79 17.46 -1.51
CA LEU A 230 -21.13 18.66 -1.06
C LEU A 230 -21.28 19.81 -2.08
N ARG A 231 -20.99 19.55 -3.36
CA ARG A 231 -21.10 20.53 -4.45
C ARG A 231 -22.53 21.05 -4.63
N ALA A 232 -23.52 20.24 -4.43
CA ALA A 232 -24.93 20.65 -4.48
C ALA A 232 -25.31 21.62 -3.33
N ARG A 233 -24.64 21.50 -2.19
CA ARG A 233 -24.86 22.35 -1.00
C ARG A 233 -24.01 23.63 -1.05
N ASP A 234 -22.79 23.51 -1.57
CA ASP A 234 -21.81 24.58 -1.67
C ASP A 234 -21.16 24.61 -3.06
N GLY A 235 -21.64 25.53 -3.89
CA GLY A 235 -21.10 25.73 -5.24
C GLY A 235 -19.63 26.19 -5.28
N ALA A 236 -19.04 26.62 -4.15
CA ALA A 236 -17.66 27.06 -4.01
C ALA A 236 -16.74 26.00 -3.36
N ALA A 237 -17.24 24.76 -3.15
CA ALA A 237 -16.46 23.69 -2.53
C ALA A 237 -15.09 23.48 -3.24
N PRO A 238 -14.03 23.09 -2.50
CA PRO A 238 -12.73 22.75 -3.07
C PRO A 238 -12.86 21.68 -4.18
N ALA A 239 -11.98 21.71 -5.18
CA ALA A 239 -11.94 20.70 -6.22
C ALA A 239 -11.64 19.30 -5.64
N LEU A 240 -11.98 18.24 -6.35
CA LEU A 240 -11.60 16.87 -6.00
C LEU A 240 -10.50 16.40 -6.97
N VAL A 241 -9.35 15.98 -6.42
CA VAL A 241 -8.23 15.42 -7.19
C VAL A 241 -8.16 13.92 -6.91
N LEU A 242 -8.31 13.10 -7.95
CA LEU A 242 -8.20 11.65 -7.87
C LEU A 242 -6.91 11.20 -8.53
N VAL A 243 -5.89 10.93 -7.70
CA VAL A 243 -4.58 10.43 -8.15
C VAL A 243 -4.61 8.91 -8.18
N GLY A 244 -4.39 8.34 -9.35
CA GLY A 244 -4.38 6.89 -9.56
C GLY A 244 -4.48 6.54 -11.04
N ASP A 245 -4.22 5.27 -11.35
CA ASP A 245 -4.34 4.80 -12.72
C ASP A 245 -5.81 4.48 -13.04
N LEU A 246 -6.40 5.29 -13.91
CA LEU A 246 -7.76 5.11 -14.41
C LEU A 246 -7.80 4.33 -15.74
N GLU A 247 -6.64 4.00 -16.35
CA GLU A 247 -6.58 3.46 -17.71
C GLU A 247 -5.98 2.05 -17.80
N GLY A 248 -5.14 1.63 -16.82
CA GLY A 248 -4.27 0.48 -16.99
C GLY A 248 -4.37 -0.63 -15.93
N GLU A 249 -5.49 -0.83 -15.27
CA GLU A 249 -5.52 -1.82 -14.19
C GLU A 249 -5.63 -3.27 -14.66
N ALA A 250 -4.60 -4.06 -14.31
CA ALA A 250 -4.62 -5.53 -14.36
C ALA A 250 -5.52 -6.17 -13.26
N TYR A 251 -6.25 -5.37 -12.52
CA TYR A 251 -7.15 -5.75 -11.42
C TYR A 251 -8.58 -5.35 -11.73
N LEU A 252 -9.55 -5.80 -10.93
CA LEU A 252 -10.88 -5.21 -10.92
C LEU A 252 -10.74 -3.71 -10.73
N SER A 253 -10.96 -2.99 -11.81
CA SER A 253 -10.93 -1.54 -11.80
C SER A 253 -12.34 -1.00 -11.66
N SER A 254 -12.55 -0.09 -10.72
CA SER A 254 -13.74 0.73 -10.63
C SER A 254 -13.68 1.98 -11.52
N ALA A 255 -12.64 2.14 -12.33
CA ALA A 255 -12.41 3.36 -13.11
C ALA A 255 -13.60 3.74 -14.01
N ALA A 256 -14.21 2.76 -14.66
CA ALA A 256 -15.41 2.99 -15.49
C ALA A 256 -16.59 3.49 -14.64
N SER A 257 -16.84 2.88 -13.49
CA SER A 257 -17.91 3.28 -12.54
C SER A 257 -17.65 4.68 -11.96
N VAL A 258 -16.40 4.99 -11.63
CA VAL A 258 -16.01 6.32 -11.14
C VAL A 258 -16.24 7.38 -12.22
N ARG A 259 -15.82 7.15 -13.47
CA ARG A 259 -16.07 8.08 -14.58
C ARG A 259 -17.57 8.27 -14.82
N GLU A 260 -18.35 7.19 -14.87
CA GLU A 260 -19.80 7.24 -15.04
C GLU A 260 -20.48 8.11 -13.96
N ARG A 261 -20.02 8.02 -12.70
CA ARG A 261 -20.55 8.86 -11.61
C ARG A 261 -20.17 10.33 -11.77
N ILE A 262 -18.92 10.62 -12.16
CA ILE A 262 -18.46 11.98 -12.45
C ILE A 262 -19.35 12.62 -13.54
N ASP A 263 -19.62 11.87 -14.62
CA ASP A 263 -20.48 12.33 -15.73
C ASP A 263 -21.93 12.49 -15.29
N ARG A 264 -22.48 11.52 -14.58
CA ARG A 264 -23.86 11.53 -14.06
C ARG A 264 -24.13 12.74 -13.16
N HIS A 265 -23.17 13.08 -12.30
CA HIS A 265 -23.24 14.23 -11.39
C HIS A 265 -22.75 15.54 -12.03
N ARG A 266 -22.32 15.52 -13.30
CA ARG A 266 -21.80 16.70 -14.04
C ARG A 266 -20.64 17.39 -13.34
N LEU A 267 -19.69 16.62 -12.81
CA LEU A 267 -18.55 17.10 -12.02
C LEU A 267 -17.26 17.30 -12.84
N GLY A 268 -17.32 17.24 -14.17
CA GLY A 268 -16.13 17.24 -15.04
C GLY A 268 -15.19 18.44 -14.88
N GLU A 269 -15.70 19.62 -14.48
CA GLU A 269 -14.87 20.80 -14.19
C GLU A 269 -14.32 20.85 -12.77
N ASP A 270 -14.88 20.07 -11.86
CA ASP A 270 -14.57 20.08 -10.44
C ASP A 270 -13.72 18.90 -10.01
N VAL A 271 -13.69 17.81 -10.79
CA VAL A 271 -12.86 16.63 -10.56
C VAL A 271 -11.68 16.65 -11.51
N VAL A 272 -10.47 16.58 -10.94
CA VAL A 272 -9.21 16.54 -11.70
C VAL A 272 -8.63 15.14 -11.62
N LEU A 273 -8.31 14.56 -12.78
CA LEU A 273 -7.79 13.22 -12.94
C LEU A 273 -6.35 13.27 -13.51
N PRO A 274 -5.32 13.53 -12.69
CA PRO A 274 -3.96 13.68 -13.18
C PRO A 274 -3.32 12.34 -13.59
N GLY A 275 -4.01 11.22 -13.36
CA GLY A 275 -3.45 9.90 -13.53
C GLY A 275 -2.44 9.55 -12.44
N PHE A 276 -1.42 8.77 -12.79
CA PHE A 276 -0.30 8.49 -11.90
C PHE A 276 0.66 9.68 -11.88
N VAL A 277 1.04 10.14 -10.69
CA VAL A 277 2.04 11.20 -10.49
C VAL A 277 3.25 10.67 -9.72
N ALA A 278 4.40 11.31 -9.87
CA ALA A 278 5.60 11.00 -9.09
C ALA A 278 5.38 11.29 -7.60
N ASP A 279 6.09 10.58 -6.72
CA ASP A 279 5.92 10.70 -5.27
C ASP A 279 6.24 12.13 -4.76
N GLU A 280 7.16 12.85 -5.41
CA GLU A 280 7.46 14.26 -5.13
C GLU A 280 6.25 15.17 -5.41
N THR A 281 5.57 14.93 -6.51
CA THR A 281 4.33 15.64 -6.87
C THR A 281 3.20 15.28 -5.91
N LEU A 282 3.06 14.00 -5.57
CA LEU A 282 2.05 13.53 -4.61
C LEU A 282 2.28 14.14 -3.23
N ALA A 283 3.53 14.22 -2.76
CA ALA A 283 3.87 14.88 -1.50
C ALA A 283 3.48 16.37 -1.49
N CYS A 284 3.65 17.06 -2.63
CA CYS A 284 3.19 18.44 -2.78
C CYS A 284 1.66 18.55 -2.75
N LEU A 285 0.96 17.63 -3.42
CA LEU A 285 -0.51 17.58 -3.38
C LEU A 285 -1.02 17.33 -1.96
N TYR A 286 -0.44 16.37 -1.24
CA TYR A 286 -0.80 16.11 0.15
C TYR A 286 -0.59 17.33 1.04
N ALA A 287 0.60 17.96 0.97
CA ALA A 287 0.93 19.11 1.81
C ALA A 287 0.08 20.36 1.54
N ALA A 288 -0.47 20.50 0.31
CA ALA A 288 -1.29 21.64 -0.08
C ALA A 288 -2.80 21.36 -0.05
N ALA A 289 -3.23 20.13 0.17
CA ALA A 289 -4.63 19.76 0.17
C ALA A 289 -5.42 20.40 1.32
N THR A 290 -6.67 20.75 1.07
CA THR A 290 -7.64 21.07 2.13
C THR A 290 -7.82 19.84 3.06
N ALA A 291 -7.88 18.66 2.47
CA ALA A 291 -7.78 17.37 3.16
C ALA A 291 -7.44 16.25 2.18
N VAL A 292 -6.83 15.19 2.70
CA VAL A 292 -6.67 13.92 2.00
C VAL A 292 -7.77 12.96 2.45
N VAL A 293 -8.41 12.30 1.49
CA VAL A 293 -9.61 11.49 1.74
C VAL A 293 -9.35 10.05 1.35
N LEU A 294 -9.56 9.12 2.28
CA LEU A 294 -9.38 7.68 2.04
C LEU A 294 -10.66 6.94 2.41
N PRO A 295 -11.54 6.66 1.42
CA PRO A 295 -12.88 6.10 1.64
C PRO A 295 -12.89 4.57 1.66
N SER A 296 -11.76 3.91 1.81
CA SER A 296 -11.57 2.47 1.67
C SER A 296 -12.56 1.66 2.51
N LEU A 297 -13.01 0.51 1.98
CA LEU A 297 -13.80 -0.49 2.70
C LEU A 297 -12.94 -1.41 3.57
N ALA A 298 -11.67 -1.57 3.20
CA ALA A 298 -10.71 -2.40 3.92
C ALA A 298 -9.27 -1.92 3.65
N GLU A 299 -8.43 -1.99 4.68
CA GLU A 299 -7.00 -1.65 4.64
C GLU A 299 -6.21 -2.58 5.56
N GLY A 300 -4.97 -2.91 5.15
CA GLY A 300 -4.03 -3.61 6.01
C GLY A 300 -3.29 -2.68 6.98
N PHE A 301 -2.86 -1.53 6.48
CA PHE A 301 -2.14 -0.49 7.24
C PHE A 301 -2.68 0.91 6.95
N GLY A 302 -2.94 1.22 5.69
CA GLY A 302 -3.35 2.56 5.28
C GLY A 302 -2.16 3.46 4.95
N LEU A 303 -1.17 2.94 4.21
CA LEU A 303 0.06 3.68 3.88
C LEU A 303 -0.21 5.09 3.30
N PRO A 304 -1.18 5.32 2.39
CA PRO A 304 -1.47 6.68 1.92
C PRO A 304 -1.93 7.65 3.03
N ALA A 305 -2.57 7.13 4.11
CA ALA A 305 -2.97 7.97 5.24
C ALA A 305 -1.75 8.46 6.03
N VAL A 306 -0.78 7.58 6.29
CA VAL A 306 0.44 7.97 7.02
C VAL A 306 1.37 8.83 6.15
N GLU A 307 1.40 8.63 4.84
CA GLU A 307 2.12 9.49 3.90
C GLU A 307 1.53 10.92 3.87
N ALA A 308 0.20 11.03 3.80
CA ALA A 308 -0.50 12.31 3.89
C ALA A 308 -0.27 13.00 5.24
N ALA A 309 -0.37 12.24 6.33
CA ALA A 309 -0.09 12.72 7.69
C ALA A 309 1.35 13.23 7.84
N ALA A 310 2.35 12.52 7.28
CA ALA A 310 3.75 12.96 7.28
C ALA A 310 3.95 14.30 6.57
N CYS A 311 3.15 14.58 5.53
CA CYS A 311 3.13 15.87 4.84
C CYS A 311 2.40 16.98 5.64
N GLY A 312 1.76 16.64 6.77
CA GLY A 312 0.98 17.59 7.58
C GLY A 312 -0.44 17.85 7.05
N ALA A 313 -0.96 16.99 6.20
CA ALA A 313 -2.31 17.09 5.68
C ALA A 313 -3.36 16.74 6.74
N ALA A 314 -4.49 17.46 6.75
CA ALA A 314 -5.70 16.95 7.40
C ALA A 314 -6.18 15.69 6.66
N VAL A 315 -6.64 14.68 7.40
CA VAL A 315 -7.10 13.43 6.82
C VAL A 315 -8.55 13.14 7.18
N ALA A 316 -9.33 12.74 6.17
CA ALA A 316 -10.69 12.21 6.30
C ALA A 316 -10.64 10.72 5.93
N LEU A 317 -10.92 9.85 6.88
CA LEU A 317 -10.65 8.43 6.81
C LEU A 317 -11.91 7.61 7.06
N SER A 318 -12.09 6.53 6.31
CA SER A 318 -13.05 5.50 6.70
C SER A 318 -12.74 5.00 8.11
N ASP A 319 -13.78 4.76 8.91
CA ASP A 319 -13.66 4.22 10.27
C ASP A 319 -13.28 2.74 10.24
N LEU A 320 -12.00 2.50 9.99
CA LEU A 320 -11.39 1.18 9.90
C LEU A 320 -10.39 0.96 11.03
N PRO A 321 -10.24 -0.27 11.54
CA PRO A 321 -9.26 -0.59 12.58
C PRO A 321 -7.83 -0.17 12.22
N ALA A 322 -7.40 -0.31 10.96
CA ALA A 322 -6.06 0.09 10.50
C ALA A 322 -5.86 1.61 10.57
N HIS A 323 -6.86 2.40 10.18
CA HIS A 323 -6.81 3.87 10.27
C HIS A 323 -6.83 4.35 11.74
N ARG A 324 -7.68 3.72 12.58
CA ARG A 324 -7.74 4.01 14.01
C ARG A 324 -6.43 3.71 14.72
N GLU A 325 -5.74 2.64 14.34
CA GLU A 325 -4.47 2.25 14.94
C GLU A 325 -3.39 3.34 14.82
N THR A 326 -3.35 4.03 13.69
CA THR A 326 -2.29 5.00 13.39
C THR A 326 -2.70 6.45 13.62
N LEU A 327 -3.99 6.79 13.44
CA LEU A 327 -4.46 8.18 13.34
C LEU A 327 -5.70 8.46 14.21
N ASP A 328 -5.98 7.63 15.24
CA ASP A 328 -7.09 7.92 16.15
C ASP A 328 -6.86 9.26 16.88
N GLY A 329 -7.91 10.09 16.91
CA GLY A 329 -7.82 11.46 17.44
C GLY A 329 -7.05 12.46 16.55
N ALA A 330 -6.47 12.02 15.42
CA ALA A 330 -5.67 12.87 14.52
C ALA A 330 -6.30 13.03 13.11
N GLY A 331 -7.48 12.47 12.89
CA GLY A 331 -8.24 12.60 11.66
C GLY A 331 -9.74 12.71 11.92
N LEU A 332 -10.51 13.02 10.88
CA LEU A 332 -11.97 12.88 10.92
C LEU A 332 -12.35 11.53 10.31
N PHE A 333 -13.19 10.78 11.02
CA PHE A 333 -13.61 9.45 10.62
C PHE A 333 -15.07 9.44 10.17
N PHE A 334 -15.38 8.59 9.18
CA PHE A 334 -16.73 8.41 8.65
C PHE A 334 -16.99 6.94 8.33
N ASP A 335 -18.27 6.56 8.30
CA ASP A 335 -18.68 5.24 7.83
C ASP A 335 -18.40 5.14 6.29
N PRO A 336 -17.64 4.15 5.83
CA PRO A 336 -17.32 4.02 4.40
C PRO A 336 -18.55 3.79 3.50
N HIS A 337 -19.70 3.44 4.06
CA HIS A 337 -20.96 3.25 3.35
C HIS A 337 -21.88 4.48 3.41
N ASP A 338 -21.49 5.55 4.12
CA ASP A 338 -22.29 6.76 4.31
C ASP A 338 -21.72 7.96 3.51
N ALA A 339 -22.20 8.14 2.28
CA ALA A 339 -21.82 9.27 1.44
C ALA A 339 -22.26 10.63 2.04
N GLU A 340 -23.40 10.69 2.75
CA GLU A 340 -23.88 11.90 3.41
C GLU A 340 -22.96 12.31 4.57
N GLY A 341 -22.54 11.33 5.39
CA GLY A 341 -21.58 11.53 6.47
C GLY A 341 -20.23 11.98 5.95
N LEU A 342 -19.73 11.38 4.86
CA LEU A 342 -18.50 11.83 4.21
C LEU A 342 -18.65 13.26 3.66
N ALA A 343 -19.77 13.61 3.00
CA ALA A 343 -20.03 14.95 2.53
C ALA A 343 -20.02 15.99 3.66
N ALA A 344 -20.58 15.63 4.84
CA ALA A 344 -20.54 16.47 6.02
C ALA A 344 -19.13 16.67 6.56
N VAL A 345 -18.29 15.61 6.61
CA VAL A 345 -16.88 15.69 6.99
C VAL A 345 -16.10 16.60 6.04
N LEU A 346 -16.27 16.45 4.72
CA LEU A 346 -15.63 17.29 3.72
C LEU A 346 -16.07 18.75 3.86
N GLY A 347 -17.37 19.01 4.09
CA GLY A 347 -17.91 20.34 4.30
C GLY A 347 -17.30 21.03 5.52
N ARG A 348 -17.12 20.30 6.63
CA ARG A 348 -16.44 20.85 7.82
C ARG A 348 -14.99 21.26 7.52
N LEU A 349 -14.23 20.39 6.83
CA LEU A 349 -12.84 20.70 6.45
C LEU A 349 -12.73 21.81 5.41
N ALA A 350 -13.75 21.97 4.55
CA ALA A 350 -13.80 23.08 3.59
C ALA A 350 -14.07 24.42 4.29
N ALA A 351 -14.92 24.43 5.32
CA ALA A 351 -15.35 25.65 6.01
C ALA A 351 -14.37 26.11 7.10
N ASP A 352 -13.60 25.20 7.70
CA ASP A 352 -12.77 25.48 8.88
C ASP A 352 -11.29 25.13 8.61
N GLU A 353 -10.53 26.13 8.20
CA GLU A 353 -9.10 25.99 7.91
C GLU A 353 -8.25 25.79 9.19
N GLU A 354 -8.73 26.29 10.33
CA GLU A 354 -8.03 26.12 11.60
C GLU A 354 -8.13 24.68 12.07
N LEU A 355 -9.32 24.09 11.97
CA LEU A 355 -9.52 22.65 12.20
C LEU A 355 -8.62 21.81 11.29
N GLY A 356 -8.54 22.16 10.00
CA GLY A 356 -7.66 21.45 9.05
C GLY A 356 -6.19 21.51 9.48
N ARG A 357 -5.69 22.68 9.87
CA ARG A 357 -4.30 22.85 10.34
C ARG A 357 -4.02 22.09 11.64
N ASP A 358 -4.94 22.13 12.60
CA ASP A 358 -4.81 21.42 13.87
C ASP A 358 -4.80 19.87 13.65
N LEU A 359 -5.72 19.36 12.84
CA LEU A 359 -5.74 17.93 12.49
C LEU A 359 -4.46 17.51 11.76
N GLY A 360 -3.97 18.29 10.80
CA GLY A 360 -2.73 18.01 10.08
C GLY A 360 -1.50 17.98 11.01
N ALA A 361 -1.43 18.90 11.97
CA ALA A 361 -0.36 18.92 12.95
C ALA A 361 -0.41 17.68 13.87
N ARG A 362 -1.60 17.29 14.34
CA ARG A 362 -1.81 16.06 15.14
C ARG A 362 -1.50 14.81 14.33
N ALA A 363 -1.96 14.72 13.09
CA ALA A 363 -1.71 13.60 12.21
C ALA A 363 -0.20 13.39 11.99
N ARG A 364 0.53 14.47 11.72
CA ARG A 364 1.97 14.41 11.56
C ARG A 364 2.69 13.96 12.84
N ALA A 365 2.27 14.45 14.00
CA ALA A 365 2.83 14.03 15.29
C ALA A 365 2.58 12.52 15.54
N ALA A 366 1.38 12.01 15.21
CA ALA A 366 1.00 10.61 15.39
C ALA A 366 1.88 9.65 14.58
N VAL A 367 2.27 10.02 13.37
CA VAL A 367 3.09 9.17 12.50
C VAL A 367 4.60 9.39 12.63
N GLY A 368 5.03 10.38 13.42
CA GLY A 368 6.43 10.77 13.55
C GLY A 368 7.37 9.69 14.11
N GLY A 369 6.82 8.67 14.79
CA GLY A 369 7.57 7.52 15.30
C GLY A 369 7.67 6.34 14.32
N LEU A 370 6.95 6.37 13.20
CA LEU A 370 7.01 5.30 12.20
C LEU A 370 8.25 5.46 11.33
N THR A 371 9.10 4.44 11.32
CA THR A 371 10.35 4.47 10.55
C THR A 371 10.64 3.13 9.86
N TRP A 372 11.24 3.19 8.70
CA TRP A 372 11.72 1.99 8.01
C TRP A 372 12.90 1.32 8.72
N ASP A 373 13.60 2.04 9.60
CA ASP A 373 14.62 1.46 10.51
C ASP A 373 13.99 0.48 11.50
N ALA A 374 12.85 0.82 12.08
CA ALA A 374 12.11 -0.08 12.98
C ALA A 374 11.64 -1.34 12.22
N ALA A 375 11.08 -1.17 11.03
CA ALA A 375 10.67 -2.29 10.17
C ALA A 375 11.86 -3.20 9.83
N ALA A 376 13.00 -2.64 9.44
CA ALA A 376 14.22 -3.37 9.12
C ALA A 376 14.78 -4.13 10.35
N ALA A 377 14.72 -3.54 11.54
CA ALA A 377 15.16 -4.19 12.78
C ALA A 377 14.29 -5.42 13.13
N GLU A 378 12.96 -5.29 12.98
CA GLU A 378 12.03 -6.42 13.19
C GLU A 378 12.23 -7.52 12.14
N LEU A 379 12.39 -7.18 10.86
CA LEU A 379 12.70 -8.14 9.81
C LEU A 379 14.02 -8.89 10.10
N ARG A 380 15.06 -8.17 10.52
CA ARG A 380 16.35 -8.76 10.89
C ARG A 380 16.21 -9.76 12.02
N THR A 381 15.41 -9.43 13.04
CA THR A 381 15.11 -10.33 14.17
C THR A 381 14.41 -11.59 13.67
N LEU A 382 13.37 -11.47 12.88
CA LEU A 382 12.63 -12.61 12.31
C LEU A 382 13.50 -13.52 11.44
N ILE A 383 14.38 -12.92 10.63
CA ILE A 383 15.33 -13.64 9.77
C ILE A 383 16.30 -14.46 10.62
N ARG A 384 16.87 -13.87 11.67
CA ARG A 384 17.79 -14.57 12.58
C ARG A 384 17.10 -15.70 13.36
N GLU A 385 15.89 -15.45 13.85
CA GLU A 385 15.06 -16.48 14.51
C GLU A 385 14.71 -17.63 13.56
N ALA A 386 14.39 -17.34 12.30
CA ALA A 386 14.07 -18.38 11.31
C ALA A 386 15.32 -19.19 10.95
N ALA A 387 16.46 -18.55 10.77
CA ALA A 387 17.73 -19.23 10.47
C ALA A 387 18.19 -20.15 11.61
N ALA A 388 17.86 -19.84 12.85
CA ALA A 388 18.19 -20.68 14.00
C ALA A 388 17.34 -21.97 14.11
N LEU A 389 16.30 -22.12 13.26
CA LEU A 389 15.46 -23.32 13.18
C LEU A 389 15.93 -24.31 12.11
N ALA A 390 16.93 -23.95 11.31
CA ALA A 390 17.53 -24.81 10.28
C ALA A 390 18.55 -25.76 10.91
#